data_94528991ff1974fd2a636b4cb979cabe
#
_entry.id   94528991ff1974fd2a636b4cb979cabe
#
_cell.length_a   1.000
_cell.length_b   1.000
_cell.length_c   1.000
_cell.angle_alpha   90.00
_cell.angle_beta   90.00
_cell.angle_gamma   90.00
#
_symmetry.space_group_name_H-M   'P 1'
#
loop_
_entity.id
_entity.type
_entity.pdbx_description
1 polymer ?
#
loop_
_entity_poly.entity_id
_entity_poly.type
_entity_poly.pdbx_seq_one_letter_code
_entity_poly.pdbx_strand_id
1 'polypeptide(L)'
;RITQNKQGVYLVLNIHPEDIPEELLRSWVGQRYYCALVGIQDDETPVPHKPITKKTQGRKYVDRAGIMAREKEFWKFAGVDSEEDASEFIRNFCNIHSRSELKRNEFAQILLEEINNKYNKWYEKQAKKGI
;
A
#
# COMPACT_ATOMS: atom_id res chain seq x y z
N ARG A 1 10.13 -13.93 24.44
CA ARG A 1 11.51 -14.20 24.02
C ARG A 1 11.63 -14.19 22.50
N ILE A 2 12.57 -13.44 22.00
CA ILE A 2 12.87 -13.38 20.55
C ILE A 2 14.15 -14.18 20.32
N THR A 3 14.09 -15.14 19.39
CA THR A 3 15.22 -15.95 18.99
C THR A 3 15.44 -15.81 17.48
N GLN A 4 16.65 -15.52 17.07
CA GLN A 4 17.02 -15.42 15.66
C GLN A 4 17.97 -16.56 15.27
N ASN A 5 17.74 -17.16 14.11
CA ASN A 5 18.63 -18.13 13.49
C ASN A 5 18.72 -17.90 11.98
N LYS A 6 19.44 -18.77 11.26
CA LYS A 6 19.59 -18.64 9.80
C LYS A 6 18.27 -18.75 9.01
N GLN A 7 17.22 -19.30 9.59
CA GLN A 7 15.92 -19.49 8.96
C GLN A 7 14.95 -18.36 9.22
N GLY A 8 15.22 -17.50 10.21
CA GLY A 8 14.38 -16.36 10.53
C GLY A 8 14.43 -15.96 11.99
N VAL A 9 13.45 -15.17 12.36
CA VAL A 9 13.25 -14.67 13.73
C VAL A 9 12.03 -15.36 14.33
N TYR A 10 12.18 -15.89 15.54
CA TYR A 10 11.11 -16.57 16.26
C TYR A 10 10.72 -15.76 17.49
N LEU A 11 9.42 -15.56 17.68
CA LEU A 11 8.87 -14.96 18.87
C LEU A 11 8.27 -16.05 19.75
N VAL A 12 8.79 -16.20 20.96
CA VAL A 12 8.28 -17.16 21.95
C VAL A 12 7.48 -16.40 22.99
N LEU A 13 6.22 -16.79 23.16
CA LEU A 13 5.30 -16.17 24.09
C LEU A 13 5.03 -17.11 25.27
N ASN A 14 5.11 -16.58 26.48
CA ASN A 14 4.65 -17.27 27.67
C ASN A 14 3.22 -16.80 27.97
N ILE A 15 2.29 -17.74 27.94
CA ILE A 15 0.88 -17.47 28.21
C ILE A 15 0.47 -18.22 29.46
N HIS A 16 -0.22 -17.52 30.37
CA HIS A 16 -0.75 -18.15 31.56
C HIS A 16 -1.73 -19.27 31.16
N PRO A 17 -1.68 -20.46 31.84
CA PRO A 17 -2.52 -21.60 31.42
C PRO A 17 -4.02 -21.30 31.35
N GLU A 18 -4.52 -20.41 32.19
CA GLU A 18 -5.94 -20.02 32.20
C GLU A 18 -6.31 -19.12 31.01
N ASP A 19 -5.33 -18.46 30.40
CA ASP A 19 -5.54 -17.52 29.27
C ASP A 19 -5.35 -18.18 27.91
N ILE A 20 -4.94 -19.45 27.87
CA ILE A 20 -4.74 -20.17 26.61
C ILE A 20 -6.09 -20.64 26.06
N PRO A 21 -6.49 -20.24 24.84
CA PRO A 21 -7.67 -20.81 24.21
C PRO A 21 -7.53 -22.31 23.98
N GLU A 22 -8.61 -23.08 24.24
CA GLU A 22 -8.60 -24.54 24.02
C GLU A 22 -8.19 -24.91 22.59
N GLU A 23 -8.55 -24.11 21.63
CA GLU A 23 -8.21 -24.31 20.21
C GLU A 23 -6.69 -24.37 19.98
N LEU A 24 -5.93 -23.56 20.71
CA LEU A 24 -4.46 -23.59 20.65
C LEU A 24 -3.89 -24.84 21.29
N LEU A 25 -4.47 -25.30 22.41
CA LEU A 25 -4.03 -26.52 23.10
C LEU A 25 -4.28 -27.77 22.27
N ARG A 26 -5.34 -27.80 21.48
CA ARG A 26 -5.73 -28.96 20.66
C ARG A 26 -5.18 -28.92 19.24
N SER A 27 -4.52 -27.85 18.85
CA SER A 27 -3.96 -27.73 17.50
C SER A 27 -2.74 -28.62 17.31
N TRP A 28 -2.59 -29.16 16.12
CA TRP A 28 -1.41 -29.96 15.78
C TRP A 28 -0.22 -29.07 15.44
N VAL A 29 0.96 -29.67 15.44
CA VAL A 29 2.20 -29.00 15.02
C VAL A 29 2.09 -28.55 13.56
N GLY A 30 2.41 -27.28 13.32
CA GLY A 30 2.31 -26.67 11.99
C GLY A 30 1.04 -25.91 11.70
N GLN A 31 0.09 -25.91 12.63
CA GLN A 31 -1.12 -25.10 12.53
C GLN A 31 -0.78 -23.61 12.44
N ARG A 32 -1.37 -22.91 11.49
CA ARG A 32 -1.14 -21.48 11.30
C ARG A 32 -2.22 -20.64 11.94
N TYR A 33 -1.81 -19.52 12.56
CA TYR A 33 -2.70 -18.56 13.18
C TYR A 33 -2.34 -17.14 12.78
N TYR A 34 -3.36 -16.30 12.72
CA TYR A 34 -3.14 -14.86 12.64
C TYR A 34 -3.05 -14.29 14.04
N CYS A 35 -1.99 -13.54 14.32
CA CYS A 35 -1.79 -12.89 15.59
C CYS A 35 -1.74 -11.38 15.42
N ALA A 36 -2.40 -10.66 16.33
CA ALA A 36 -2.27 -9.21 16.41
C ALA A 36 -1.49 -8.86 17.68
N LEU A 37 -0.42 -8.10 17.53
CA LEU A 37 0.37 -7.62 18.67
C LEU A 37 0.20 -6.11 18.78
N VAL A 38 -0.16 -5.64 19.98
CA VAL A 38 -0.31 -4.23 20.28
C VAL A 38 0.71 -3.87 21.35
N GLY A 39 1.56 -2.86 21.06
CA GLY A 39 2.45 -2.31 22.07
C GLY A 39 1.62 -1.66 23.17
N ILE A 40 2.02 -1.87 24.41
CA ILE A 40 1.39 -1.23 25.56
C ILE A 40 2.38 -0.30 26.25
N GLN A 41 1.88 0.77 26.86
CA GLN A 41 2.67 1.67 27.70
C GLN A 41 2.84 1.05 29.08
N ASP A 42 3.72 1.64 29.92
CA ASP A 42 3.97 1.16 31.27
C ASP A 42 2.70 1.13 32.15
N ASP A 43 1.70 1.93 31.81
CA ASP A 43 0.38 1.95 32.47
C ASP A 43 -0.61 0.94 31.87
N GLU A 44 -0.14 0.01 31.04
CA GLU A 44 -0.92 -1.02 30.33
C GLU A 44 -1.93 -0.49 29.29
N THR A 45 -1.90 0.80 28.97
CA THR A 45 -2.73 1.34 27.88
C THR A 45 -2.07 1.08 26.51
N PRO A 46 -2.87 0.81 25.48
CA PRO A 46 -2.32 0.63 24.14
C PRO A 46 -1.55 1.88 23.66
N VAL A 47 -0.37 1.66 23.08
CA VAL A 47 0.35 2.74 22.42
C VAL A 47 -0.48 3.19 21.22
N PRO A 48 -0.78 4.51 21.08
CA PRO A 48 -1.53 4.98 19.93
C PRO A 48 -0.69 4.82 18.65
N HIS A 49 -0.93 3.75 17.93
CA HIS A 49 -0.42 3.58 16.58
C HIS A 49 -1.48 4.07 15.60
N LYS A 50 -1.09 5.00 14.73
CA LYS A 50 -1.84 5.14 13.49
C LYS A 50 -1.63 3.85 12.70
N PRO A 51 -2.68 3.06 12.43
CA PRO A 51 -2.50 1.85 11.64
C PRO A 51 -2.12 2.25 10.23
N ILE A 52 -0.82 2.22 9.96
CA ILE A 52 -0.34 2.25 8.59
C ILE A 52 -0.60 0.86 8.05
N THR A 53 -1.84 0.59 7.72
CA THR A 53 -2.16 -0.63 7.00
C THR A 53 -1.61 -0.45 5.59
N LYS A 54 -0.89 -1.44 5.09
CA LYS A 54 -0.45 -1.47 3.67
C LYS A 54 -1.64 -1.20 2.72
N LYS A 55 -2.86 -1.53 3.14
CA LYS A 55 -4.09 -1.22 2.42
C LYS A 55 -4.35 0.27 2.25
N THR A 56 -4.06 1.09 3.27
CA THR A 56 -4.29 2.54 3.22
C THR A 56 -3.27 3.24 2.32
N GLN A 57 -2.00 2.80 2.35
CA GLN A 57 -0.98 3.34 1.46
C GLN A 57 -1.24 3.00 -0.01
N GLY A 58 -1.62 1.76 -0.29
CA GLY A 58 -1.91 1.32 -1.65
C GLY A 58 -3.12 2.02 -2.27
N ARG A 59 -4.16 2.28 -1.48
CA ARG A 59 -5.36 2.98 -1.92
C ARG A 59 -5.07 4.40 -2.43
N LYS A 60 -4.13 5.09 -1.80
CA LYS A 60 -3.66 6.41 -2.21
C LYS A 60 -3.22 6.44 -3.68
N TYR A 61 -2.52 5.41 -4.14
CA TYR A 61 -2.06 5.33 -5.53
C TYR A 61 -3.21 5.05 -6.50
N VAL A 62 -4.15 4.21 -6.12
CA VAL A 62 -5.35 3.94 -6.93
C VAL A 62 -6.19 5.21 -7.10
N ASP A 63 -6.42 5.95 -6.02
CA ASP A 63 -7.17 7.19 -6.03
C ASP A 63 -6.47 8.26 -6.88
N ARG A 64 -5.16 8.38 -6.77
CA ARG A 64 -4.36 9.31 -7.58
C ARG A 64 -4.45 8.99 -9.08
N ALA A 65 -4.32 7.72 -9.44
CA ALA A 65 -4.46 7.29 -10.83
C ALA A 65 -5.86 7.61 -11.38
N GLY A 66 -6.89 7.42 -10.57
CA GLY A 66 -8.26 7.77 -10.94
C GLY A 66 -8.47 9.27 -11.15
N ILE A 67 -7.89 10.10 -10.28
CA ILE A 67 -7.96 11.56 -10.42
C ILE A 67 -7.22 12.02 -11.68
N MET A 68 -6.01 11.52 -11.91
CA MET A 68 -5.22 11.84 -13.10
C MET A 68 -5.98 11.48 -14.39
N ALA A 69 -6.61 10.32 -14.43
CA ALA A 69 -7.37 9.87 -15.59
C ALA A 69 -8.58 10.76 -15.92
N ARG A 70 -9.12 11.47 -14.94
CA ARG A 70 -10.26 12.40 -15.10
C ARG A 70 -9.83 13.82 -15.49
N GLU A 71 -8.58 14.18 -15.28
CA GLU A 71 -8.07 15.52 -15.57
C GLU A 71 -7.85 15.71 -17.08
N LYS A 72 -8.52 16.68 -17.66
CA LYS A 72 -8.37 17.04 -19.08
C LYS A 72 -6.94 17.49 -19.41
N GLU A 73 -6.27 18.13 -18.46
CA GLU A 73 -4.88 18.56 -18.63
C GLU A 73 -3.94 17.36 -18.72
N PHE A 74 -4.24 16.29 -17.96
CA PHE A 74 -3.51 15.03 -18.08
C PHE A 74 -3.72 14.39 -19.44
N TRP A 75 -4.92 14.48 -20.02
CA TRP A 75 -5.19 13.97 -21.36
C TRP A 75 -4.30 14.64 -22.40
N LYS A 76 -4.13 15.95 -22.28
CA LYS A 76 -3.21 16.71 -23.17
C LYS A 76 -1.77 16.26 -23.02
N PHE A 77 -1.33 16.03 -21.78
CA PHE A 77 0.00 15.51 -21.46
C PHE A 77 0.23 14.12 -22.05
N ALA A 78 -0.74 13.22 -21.88
CA ALA A 78 -0.65 11.86 -22.38
C ALA A 78 -0.94 11.71 -23.89
N GLY A 79 -1.49 12.74 -24.50
CA GLY A 79 -1.89 12.71 -25.93
C GLY A 79 -3.12 11.85 -26.17
N VAL A 80 -4.08 11.86 -25.24
CA VAL A 80 -5.31 11.08 -25.30
C VAL A 80 -6.53 11.99 -25.26
N ASP A 81 -7.69 11.48 -25.68
CA ASP A 81 -8.92 12.25 -25.85
C ASP A 81 -10.04 11.86 -24.86
N SER A 82 -9.84 10.82 -24.07
CA SER A 82 -10.88 10.31 -23.16
C SER A 82 -10.30 9.85 -21.82
N GLU A 83 -11.16 9.73 -20.82
CA GLU A 83 -10.81 9.16 -19.50
C GLU A 83 -10.36 7.69 -19.63
N GLU A 84 -11.01 6.92 -20.48
CA GLU A 84 -10.68 5.52 -20.72
C GLU A 84 -9.29 5.37 -21.32
N ASP A 85 -8.96 6.17 -22.31
CA ASP A 85 -7.64 6.20 -22.94
C ASP A 85 -6.56 6.68 -21.94
N ALA A 86 -6.88 7.66 -21.10
CA ALA A 86 -5.99 8.10 -20.03
C ALA A 86 -5.74 6.99 -19.01
N SER A 87 -6.77 6.24 -18.64
CA SER A 87 -6.65 5.08 -17.74
C SER A 87 -5.78 3.99 -18.36
N GLU A 88 -5.97 3.72 -19.65
CA GLU A 88 -5.14 2.76 -20.38
C GLU A 88 -3.69 3.20 -20.45
N PHE A 89 -3.45 4.49 -20.72
CA PHE A 89 -2.11 5.07 -20.72
C PHE A 89 -1.39 4.85 -19.39
N ILE A 90 -2.09 5.11 -18.27
CA ILE A 90 -1.54 4.89 -16.92
C ILE A 90 -1.23 3.41 -16.68
N ARG A 91 -2.15 2.52 -17.04
CA ARG A 91 -1.94 1.07 -16.89
C ARG A 91 -0.74 0.58 -17.69
N ASN A 92 -0.61 1.01 -18.92
CA ASN A 92 0.51 0.65 -19.80
C ASN A 92 1.84 1.20 -19.26
N PHE A 93 1.84 2.45 -18.79
CA PHE A 93 3.03 3.06 -18.20
C PHE A 93 3.48 2.33 -16.93
N CYS A 94 2.56 1.97 -16.07
CA CYS A 94 2.83 1.25 -14.82
C CYS A 94 2.99 -0.27 -15.01
N ASN A 95 2.76 -0.77 -16.22
CA ASN A 95 2.83 -2.20 -16.56
C ASN A 95 1.88 -3.04 -15.70
N ILE A 96 0.64 -2.60 -15.57
CA ILE A 96 -0.44 -3.26 -14.83
C ILE A 96 -1.66 -3.47 -15.73
N HIS A 97 -2.50 -4.44 -15.38
CA HIS A 97 -3.76 -4.71 -16.11
C HIS A 97 -4.95 -3.99 -15.49
N SER A 98 -4.88 -3.65 -14.21
CA SER A 98 -5.95 -2.98 -13.48
C SER A 98 -5.36 -2.00 -12.47
N ARG A 99 -6.05 -0.86 -12.27
CA ARG A 99 -5.65 0.14 -11.26
C ARG A 99 -5.58 -0.45 -9.84
N SER A 100 -6.39 -1.48 -9.56
CA SER A 100 -6.38 -2.16 -8.26
C SER A 100 -5.04 -2.82 -7.95
N GLU A 101 -4.25 -3.17 -8.95
CA GLU A 101 -2.90 -3.73 -8.76
C GLU A 101 -1.95 -2.73 -8.09
N LEU A 102 -2.21 -1.42 -8.22
CA LEU A 102 -1.42 -0.38 -7.54
C LEU A 102 -1.45 -0.50 -6.02
N LYS A 103 -2.45 -1.16 -5.45
CA LYS A 103 -2.51 -1.39 -4.00
C LYS A 103 -1.38 -2.28 -3.49
N ARG A 104 -0.89 -3.20 -4.32
CA ARG A 104 0.04 -4.26 -3.91
C ARG A 104 1.36 -4.25 -4.66
N ASN A 105 1.40 -3.64 -5.83
CA ASN A 105 2.57 -3.63 -6.69
C ASN A 105 3.41 -2.38 -6.44
N GLU A 106 4.46 -2.53 -5.64
CA GLU A 106 5.36 -1.42 -5.27
C GLU A 106 6.09 -0.84 -6.50
N PHE A 107 6.46 -1.67 -7.45
CA PHE A 107 7.11 -1.22 -8.68
C PHE A 107 6.17 -0.33 -9.51
N ALA A 108 4.91 -0.73 -9.64
CA ALA A 108 3.90 0.09 -10.30
C ALA A 108 3.65 1.42 -9.58
N GLN A 109 3.71 1.43 -8.27
CA GLN A 109 3.61 2.66 -7.46
C GLN A 109 4.74 3.63 -7.77
N ILE A 110 5.97 3.14 -7.88
CA ILE A 110 7.14 3.94 -8.26
C ILE A 110 6.95 4.55 -9.65
N LEU A 111 6.48 3.75 -10.61
CA LEU A 111 6.20 4.22 -11.97
C LEU A 111 5.08 5.27 -12.00
N LEU A 112 4.06 5.10 -11.17
CA LEU A 112 2.98 6.10 -11.04
C LEU A 112 3.51 7.43 -10.49
N GLU A 113 4.37 7.39 -9.50
CA GLU A 113 5.01 8.59 -8.96
C GLU A 113 5.88 9.27 -10.03
N GLU A 114 6.60 8.49 -10.82
CA GLU A 114 7.42 9.02 -11.92
C GLU A 114 6.56 9.76 -12.95
N ILE A 115 5.46 9.16 -13.41
CA ILE A 115 4.57 9.82 -14.39
C ILE A 115 3.89 11.05 -13.78
N ASN A 116 3.52 11.00 -12.51
CA ASN A 116 2.95 12.14 -11.81
C ASN A 116 3.93 13.31 -11.72
N ASN A 117 5.20 13.04 -11.46
CA ASN A 117 6.24 14.07 -11.45
C ASN A 117 6.48 14.67 -12.84
N LYS A 118 6.48 13.83 -13.87
CA LYS A 118 6.60 14.30 -15.26
C LYS A 118 5.41 15.18 -15.66
N TYR A 119 4.20 14.77 -15.27
CA TYR A 119 2.99 15.53 -15.50
C TYR A 119 3.01 16.88 -14.80
N ASN A 120 3.41 16.92 -13.53
CA ASN A 120 3.50 18.16 -12.77
C ASN A 120 4.49 19.14 -13.40
N LYS A 121 5.66 18.67 -13.82
CA LYS A 121 6.66 19.48 -14.53
C LYS A 121 6.13 20.02 -15.85
N TRP A 122 5.44 19.20 -16.60
CA TRP A 122 4.79 19.61 -17.85
C TRP A 122 3.72 20.67 -17.59
N TYR A 123 2.88 20.45 -16.58
CA TYR A 123 1.82 21.38 -16.19
C TYR A 123 2.38 22.75 -15.79
N GLU A 124 3.44 22.77 -14.99
CA GLU A 124 4.12 24.03 -14.62
C GLU A 124 4.66 24.77 -15.82
N LYS A 125 5.23 24.07 -16.79
CA LYS A 125 5.71 24.68 -18.03
C LYS A 125 4.57 25.27 -18.86
N GLN A 126 3.42 24.59 -18.92
CA GLN A 126 2.25 25.11 -19.63
C GLN A 126 1.67 26.35 -18.93
N ALA A 127 1.61 26.35 -17.62
CA ALA A 127 1.17 27.50 -16.84
C ALA A 127 2.06 28.72 -17.06
N LYS A 128 3.39 28.54 -17.18
CA LYS A 128 4.34 29.62 -17.50
C LYS A 128 4.20 30.14 -18.93
N LYS A 129 3.82 29.29 -19.88
CA LYS A 129 3.62 29.67 -21.27
C LYS A 129 2.28 30.39 -21.52
N GLY A 130 1.30 30.19 -20.65
CA GLY A 130 -0.03 30.78 -20.76
C GLY A 130 -0.16 32.18 -20.21
N ILE A 131 0.94 32.82 -19.82
CA ILE A 131 0.97 34.20 -19.31
C ILE A 131 1.37 35.15 -20.41
#